data_9d0937e06ec16665aefd5a96d7eb5ca4
#
_entry.id   9d0937e06ec16665aefd5a96d7eb5ca4
#
_cell.length_a   1.000
_cell.length_b   1.000
_cell.length_c   1.000
_cell.angle_alpha   90.00
_cell.angle_beta   90.00
_cell.angle_gamma   90.00
#
_symmetry.space_group_name_H-M   'P 1'
#
loop_
_entity.id
_entity.type
_entity.pdbx_description
1 polymer ?
#
loop_
_entity_poly.entity_id
_entity_poly.type
_entity_poly.pdbx_seq_one_letter_code
_entity_poly.pdbx_strand_id
1 'polypeptide(L)'
;MKLLVYGSKGWIGGQFMTLQTNCEVVEGQARLDNLPNVKKELEDTAPTHVFCFIGRTHGKIGETVYTTIDYLEQPGKLVDNIRDNLFSPITLAKLCSDMNIHLTYLGTGCIFKFDDEHPFGQEVNGFTEDSKPNFFGSGYSVVKGFTDQLMSLFPNVLNLRIRMPITGIPNPRNFITKIATYEKICSVPNSMTVLPELLPMALELAKQNQTGTLNLSNPGLISHNEILEMYKEIVDPDFEWQNFSIEEQAKILAADRSNNFLDTSKLKDLFPEVKSIKDSVRDMLIQYKQHDFPKKKKVNTDFRNSKDTVLLVTGGYGFIGSNFINLIMERFDKIKLVNFDAMYYCASETNVDLKWRDSKRYIFVKGNLCSMDLVQHVFDTHKPTHVLHFAAQSHVQNSFSDALQYTQDNIVGTHTLLEATRQYGNIQKFIHVSTDEVYGESMLDMGEKHKTEFSILCPTNPYAATKAGAELIAQSYNHSFNMPIVITRGNNVYGPNQYPEKVIPRFIQQLQNNKPVTIQGDGSCVRAFLHSHDTATEFQCILEKGKVGEIYNIGCDEGMEYSIMEVAKLLINKVCKTTNYKKWITYIEDRPFNDQRYYISNQKLKDLGWEVTVGFDEGLKMLV
;
A
#
# COMPACT_ATOMS: atom_id res chain seq x y z
N MET A 1 -41.95 -15.21 19.80
CA MET A 1 -40.86 -15.77 18.99
C MET A 1 -39.56 -15.62 19.77
N LYS A 2 -38.82 -16.70 19.93
CA LYS A 2 -37.50 -16.71 20.57
C LYS A 2 -36.44 -16.94 19.49
N LEU A 3 -35.53 -15.99 19.34
CA LEU A 3 -34.49 -15.97 18.31
C LEU A 3 -33.14 -16.35 18.92
N LEU A 4 -32.43 -17.28 18.32
CA LEU A 4 -31.01 -17.53 18.60
C LEU A 4 -30.19 -17.04 17.39
N VAL A 5 -29.23 -16.14 17.62
CA VAL A 5 -28.50 -15.43 16.55
C VAL A 5 -27.01 -15.83 16.57
N TYR A 6 -26.58 -16.61 15.60
CA TYR A 6 -25.16 -16.91 15.38
C TYR A 6 -24.50 -15.83 14.50
N GLY A 7 -23.31 -15.39 14.90
CA GLY A 7 -22.58 -14.32 14.22
C GLY A 7 -23.03 -12.90 14.60
N SER A 8 -23.70 -12.73 15.77
CA SER A 8 -24.14 -11.45 16.34
C SER A 8 -23.02 -10.41 16.47
N LYS A 9 -21.78 -10.83 16.76
CA LYS A 9 -20.60 -9.97 16.87
C LYS A 9 -20.00 -9.56 15.51
N GLY A 10 -20.47 -10.14 14.41
CA GLY A 10 -20.08 -9.78 13.05
C GLY A 10 -20.70 -8.47 12.59
N TRP A 11 -20.18 -7.87 11.50
CA TRP A 11 -20.66 -6.57 11.02
C TRP A 11 -22.15 -6.59 10.63
N ILE A 12 -22.64 -7.61 9.93
CA ILE A 12 -24.05 -7.72 9.54
C ILE A 12 -24.89 -8.18 10.74
N GLY A 13 -24.46 -9.21 11.47
CA GLY A 13 -25.16 -9.69 12.66
C GLY A 13 -25.30 -8.62 13.73
N GLY A 14 -24.25 -7.80 13.96
CA GLY A 14 -24.32 -6.66 14.89
C GLY A 14 -25.38 -5.64 14.51
N GLN A 15 -25.55 -5.34 13.21
CA GLN A 15 -26.63 -4.46 12.75
C GLN A 15 -28.02 -5.11 12.95
N PHE A 16 -28.13 -6.42 12.71
CA PHE A 16 -29.38 -7.15 12.99
C PHE A 16 -29.75 -7.07 14.47
N MET A 17 -28.77 -7.17 15.38
CA MET A 17 -28.99 -7.07 16.84
C MET A 17 -29.47 -5.68 17.28
N THR A 18 -29.27 -4.64 16.48
CA THR A 18 -29.76 -3.28 16.78
C THR A 18 -31.21 -3.06 16.35
N LEU A 19 -31.82 -3.98 15.63
CA LEU A 19 -33.21 -3.87 15.22
C LEU A 19 -34.15 -3.86 16.45
N GLN A 20 -35.06 -2.90 16.46
CA GLN A 20 -36.14 -2.91 17.46
C GLN A 20 -37.10 -4.04 17.14
N THR A 21 -37.18 -5.01 18.02
CA THR A 21 -38.04 -6.18 17.88
C THR A 21 -38.74 -6.53 19.20
N ASN A 22 -39.98 -7.04 19.11
CA ASN A 22 -40.70 -7.58 20.22
C ASN A 22 -40.39 -9.06 20.49
N CYS A 23 -39.30 -9.59 19.95
CA CYS A 23 -38.85 -10.95 20.11
C CYS A 23 -37.84 -11.05 21.26
N GLU A 24 -37.82 -12.19 21.95
CA GLU A 24 -36.71 -12.55 22.81
C GLU A 24 -35.51 -12.95 21.95
N VAL A 25 -34.40 -12.18 22.02
CA VAL A 25 -33.21 -12.42 21.22
C VAL A 25 -32.07 -12.89 22.10
N VAL A 26 -31.48 -14.03 21.74
CA VAL A 26 -30.35 -14.66 22.43
C VAL A 26 -29.15 -14.73 21.46
N GLU A 27 -27.97 -14.38 21.95
CA GLU A 27 -26.74 -14.48 21.16
C GLU A 27 -26.18 -15.91 21.22
N GLY A 28 -26.00 -16.57 20.08
CA GLY A 28 -25.33 -17.85 19.97
C GLY A 28 -23.84 -17.77 20.31
N GLN A 29 -23.38 -18.60 21.21
CA GLN A 29 -22.00 -18.65 21.68
C GLN A 29 -21.23 -19.85 21.13
N ALA A 30 -21.91 -20.93 20.78
CA ALA A 30 -21.28 -22.14 20.28
C ALA A 30 -20.64 -21.89 18.90
N ARG A 31 -19.45 -22.43 18.71
CA ARG A 31 -18.83 -22.50 17.39
C ARG A 31 -19.56 -23.54 16.55
N LEU A 32 -19.99 -23.15 15.33
CA LEU A 32 -20.79 -24.03 14.47
C LEU A 32 -20.02 -25.26 13.93
N ASP A 33 -18.70 -25.29 14.05
CA ASP A 33 -17.87 -26.47 13.75
C ASP A 33 -17.81 -27.48 14.90
N ASN A 34 -18.44 -27.17 16.04
CA ASN A 34 -18.53 -28.06 17.22
C ASN A 34 -19.97 -28.51 17.42
N LEU A 35 -20.36 -29.58 16.72
CA LEU A 35 -21.73 -30.13 16.75
C LEU A 35 -22.31 -30.37 18.15
N PRO A 36 -21.58 -31.04 19.07
CA PRO A 36 -22.12 -31.29 20.41
C PRO A 36 -22.51 -30.02 21.14
N ASN A 37 -21.68 -28.97 21.05
CA ASN A 37 -21.95 -27.70 21.71
C ASN A 37 -23.12 -26.96 21.06
N VAL A 38 -23.22 -26.97 19.73
CA VAL A 38 -24.34 -26.37 19.00
C VAL A 38 -25.65 -27.05 19.35
N LYS A 39 -25.67 -28.41 19.37
CA LYS A 39 -26.86 -29.19 19.73
C LYS A 39 -27.30 -28.86 21.15
N LYS A 40 -26.37 -28.86 22.10
CA LYS A 40 -26.65 -28.52 23.49
C LYS A 40 -27.21 -27.10 23.62
N GLU A 41 -26.62 -26.12 22.94
CA GLU A 41 -27.08 -24.74 22.99
C GLU A 41 -28.50 -24.58 22.40
N LEU A 42 -28.84 -25.31 21.34
CA LEU A 42 -30.20 -25.35 20.78
C LEU A 42 -31.19 -25.99 21.77
N GLU A 43 -30.80 -27.09 22.44
CA GLU A 43 -31.60 -27.74 23.47
C GLU A 43 -31.83 -26.84 24.71
N ASP A 44 -30.76 -26.24 25.24
CA ASP A 44 -30.81 -25.38 26.44
C ASP A 44 -31.57 -24.07 26.17
N THR A 45 -31.40 -23.48 24.96
CA THR A 45 -32.05 -22.24 24.58
C THR A 45 -33.50 -22.45 24.14
N ALA A 46 -33.82 -23.59 23.55
CA ALA A 46 -35.10 -23.94 22.95
C ALA A 46 -35.66 -22.80 22.07
N PRO A 47 -34.89 -22.30 21.04
CA PRO A 47 -35.35 -21.25 20.19
C PRO A 47 -36.42 -21.73 19.22
N THR A 48 -37.35 -20.85 18.84
CA THR A 48 -38.28 -21.13 17.74
C THR A 48 -37.65 -20.85 16.39
N HIS A 49 -36.71 -19.88 16.34
CA HIS A 49 -36.04 -19.45 15.11
C HIS A 49 -34.53 -19.23 15.36
N VAL A 50 -33.75 -19.57 14.38
CA VAL A 50 -32.30 -19.33 14.36
C VAL A 50 -31.95 -18.43 13.20
N PHE A 51 -31.12 -17.41 13.44
CA PHE A 51 -30.49 -16.60 12.41
C PHE A 51 -29.01 -16.95 12.33
N CYS A 52 -28.50 -17.19 11.12
CA CYS A 52 -27.10 -17.49 10.87
C CYS A 52 -26.45 -16.45 9.96
N PHE A 53 -25.64 -15.57 10.54
CA PHE A 53 -24.80 -14.58 9.85
C PHE A 53 -23.35 -15.04 9.72
N ILE A 54 -23.06 -16.31 10.05
CA ILE A 54 -21.71 -16.85 9.98
C ILE A 54 -21.33 -17.10 8.52
N GLY A 55 -20.16 -16.62 8.18
CA GLY A 55 -19.49 -16.82 6.89
C GLY A 55 -18.13 -16.13 6.90
N ARG A 56 -17.13 -16.77 6.33
CA ARG A 56 -15.78 -16.21 6.25
C ARG A 56 -15.52 -15.61 4.88
N THR A 57 -15.06 -14.38 4.84
CA THR A 57 -14.64 -13.68 3.61
C THR A 57 -13.29 -12.97 3.80
N HIS A 58 -12.73 -12.99 5.00
CA HIS A 58 -11.54 -12.22 5.36
C HIS A 58 -10.79 -12.91 6.49
N GLY A 59 -9.55 -12.50 6.73
CA GLY A 59 -8.73 -13.02 7.81
C GLY A 59 -7.32 -12.46 7.81
N LYS A 60 -6.49 -12.96 8.73
CA LYS A 60 -5.08 -12.60 8.85
C LYS A 60 -4.21 -13.83 8.58
N ILE A 61 -3.10 -13.64 7.83
CA ILE A 61 -2.06 -14.65 7.60
C ILE A 61 -0.72 -13.99 7.89
N GLY A 62 -0.02 -14.47 8.92
CA GLY A 62 1.13 -13.75 9.44
C GLY A 62 0.73 -12.32 9.84
N GLU A 63 1.41 -11.32 9.32
CA GLU A 63 1.08 -9.90 9.55
C GLU A 63 0.08 -9.32 8.52
N THR A 64 -0.20 -10.03 7.42
CA THR A 64 -1.06 -9.55 6.34
C THR A 64 -2.54 -9.72 6.68
N VAL A 65 -3.31 -8.63 6.65
CA VAL A 65 -4.76 -8.62 6.83
C VAL A 65 -5.44 -8.55 5.47
N TYR A 66 -6.18 -9.60 5.14
CA TYR A 66 -7.02 -9.66 3.93
C TYR A 66 -8.44 -9.22 4.28
N THR A 67 -8.92 -8.15 3.67
CA THR A 67 -10.28 -7.60 3.90
C THR A 67 -11.33 -8.13 2.92
N THR A 68 -10.92 -8.99 1.98
CA THR A 68 -11.73 -9.56 0.89
C THR A 68 -11.63 -11.09 0.85
N ILE A 69 -12.34 -11.70 -0.09
CA ILE A 69 -12.30 -13.15 -0.34
C ILE A 69 -10.91 -13.67 -0.73
N ASP A 70 -10.00 -12.79 -1.16
CA ASP A 70 -8.61 -13.16 -1.47
C ASP A 70 -7.89 -13.86 -0.30
N TYR A 71 -8.37 -13.70 0.93
CA TYR A 71 -7.96 -14.50 2.08
C TYR A 71 -8.17 -16.01 1.86
N LEU A 72 -9.31 -16.37 1.28
CA LEU A 72 -9.71 -17.77 1.10
C LEU A 72 -9.04 -18.44 -0.12
N GLU A 73 -8.45 -17.63 -0.98
CA GLU A 73 -7.67 -18.07 -2.14
C GLU A 73 -6.19 -18.33 -1.79
N GLN A 74 -5.76 -18.03 -0.58
CA GLN A 74 -4.38 -18.26 -0.13
C GLN A 74 -4.11 -19.76 0.13
N PRO A 75 -2.87 -20.22 -0.06
CA PRO A 75 -2.51 -21.62 0.20
C PRO A 75 -2.95 -22.12 1.58
N GLY A 76 -3.60 -23.27 1.63
CA GLY A 76 -4.11 -23.90 2.86
C GLY A 76 -5.43 -23.33 3.40
N LYS A 77 -6.02 -22.29 2.77
CA LYS A 77 -7.28 -21.66 3.26
C LYS A 77 -8.55 -22.31 2.74
N LEU A 78 -8.47 -23.24 1.82
CA LEU A 78 -9.62 -24.01 1.37
C LEU A 78 -10.30 -24.77 2.53
N VAL A 79 -9.52 -25.26 3.49
CA VAL A 79 -10.07 -25.94 4.70
C VAL A 79 -10.89 -24.97 5.55
N ASP A 80 -10.40 -23.76 5.76
CA ASP A 80 -11.14 -22.70 6.47
C ASP A 80 -12.42 -22.33 5.70
N ASN A 81 -12.35 -22.25 4.39
CA ASN A 81 -13.49 -21.93 3.51
C ASN A 81 -14.57 -23.02 3.62
N ILE A 82 -14.21 -24.29 3.45
CA ILE A 82 -15.15 -25.42 3.56
C ILE A 82 -15.75 -25.49 4.96
N ARG A 83 -14.94 -25.36 6.02
CA ARG A 83 -15.42 -25.42 7.41
C ARG A 83 -16.45 -24.32 7.69
N ASP A 84 -16.12 -23.07 7.39
CA ASP A 84 -16.90 -21.91 7.83
C ASP A 84 -18.04 -21.55 6.86
N ASN A 85 -17.91 -21.85 5.57
CA ASN A 85 -18.88 -21.47 4.54
C ASN A 85 -19.74 -22.63 4.00
N LEU A 86 -19.41 -23.89 4.30
CA LEU A 86 -20.18 -25.06 3.90
C LEU A 86 -20.55 -25.95 5.09
N PHE A 87 -19.56 -26.54 5.77
CA PHE A 87 -19.80 -27.54 6.84
C PHE A 87 -20.64 -26.96 7.98
N SER A 88 -20.20 -25.82 8.54
CA SER A 88 -20.86 -25.20 9.69
C SER A 88 -22.33 -24.82 9.42
N PRO A 89 -22.67 -24.09 8.34
CA PRO A 89 -24.05 -23.72 8.06
C PRO A 89 -24.94 -24.92 7.69
N ILE A 90 -24.43 -25.92 6.94
CA ILE A 90 -25.21 -27.12 6.61
C ILE A 90 -25.48 -27.98 7.84
N THR A 91 -24.51 -28.11 8.74
CA THR A 91 -24.68 -28.79 10.00
C THR A 91 -25.73 -28.13 10.90
N LEU A 92 -25.72 -26.78 10.95
CA LEU A 92 -26.75 -26.03 11.67
C LEU A 92 -28.13 -26.25 11.04
N ALA A 93 -28.24 -26.22 9.70
CA ALA A 93 -29.49 -26.47 8.99
C ALA A 93 -30.06 -27.86 9.33
N LYS A 94 -29.18 -28.87 9.33
CA LYS A 94 -29.58 -30.22 9.73
C LYS A 94 -30.09 -30.29 11.18
N LEU A 95 -29.37 -29.74 12.15
CA LEU A 95 -29.79 -29.72 13.55
C LEU A 95 -31.11 -28.97 13.72
N CYS A 96 -31.28 -27.83 13.09
CA CYS A 96 -32.54 -27.08 13.10
C CYS A 96 -33.69 -27.90 12.49
N SER A 97 -33.44 -28.64 11.40
CA SER A 97 -34.43 -29.50 10.77
C SER A 97 -34.82 -30.66 11.69
N ASP A 98 -33.85 -31.36 12.30
CA ASP A 98 -34.11 -32.46 13.25
C ASP A 98 -34.92 -32.01 14.47
N MET A 99 -34.80 -30.74 14.87
CA MET A 99 -35.46 -30.16 16.04
C MET A 99 -36.70 -29.33 15.70
N ASN A 100 -37.10 -29.29 14.43
CA ASN A 100 -38.22 -28.49 13.93
C ASN A 100 -38.10 -26.97 14.25
N ILE A 101 -36.90 -26.41 14.11
CA ILE A 101 -36.57 -25.00 14.34
C ILE A 101 -36.46 -24.33 12.98
N HIS A 102 -37.08 -23.15 12.80
CA HIS A 102 -36.91 -22.34 11.58
C HIS A 102 -35.50 -21.75 11.52
N LEU A 103 -34.79 -21.91 10.38
CA LEU A 103 -33.46 -21.34 10.15
C LEU A 103 -33.51 -20.29 9.06
N THR A 104 -33.12 -19.06 9.37
CA THR A 104 -32.79 -18.04 8.38
C THR A 104 -31.26 -17.98 8.19
N TYR A 105 -30.81 -18.34 7.01
CA TYR A 105 -29.39 -18.34 6.63
C TYR A 105 -29.07 -17.19 5.71
N LEU A 106 -28.01 -16.42 6.01
CA LEU A 106 -27.51 -15.37 5.13
C LEU A 106 -26.57 -15.94 4.07
N GLY A 107 -27.15 -16.22 2.90
CA GLY A 107 -26.46 -16.69 1.71
C GLY A 107 -25.82 -15.54 0.91
N THR A 108 -25.43 -15.81 -0.32
CA THR A 108 -24.81 -14.82 -1.21
C THR A 108 -25.22 -15.01 -2.66
N GLY A 109 -25.38 -13.91 -3.41
CA GLY A 109 -25.48 -13.91 -4.86
C GLY A 109 -24.12 -13.88 -5.58
N CYS A 110 -23.00 -13.91 -4.85
CA CYS A 110 -21.65 -14.01 -5.44
C CYS A 110 -21.36 -15.41 -6.05
N ILE A 111 -22.37 -16.15 -6.39
CA ILE A 111 -22.36 -17.48 -7.01
C ILE A 111 -22.77 -17.42 -8.50
N PHE A 112 -23.07 -16.23 -9.00
CA PHE A 112 -23.51 -16.00 -10.37
C PHE A 112 -22.55 -15.08 -11.12
N LYS A 113 -22.52 -15.22 -12.46
CA LYS A 113 -21.90 -14.25 -13.38
C LYS A 113 -22.80 -14.09 -14.61
N PHE A 114 -22.76 -12.90 -15.21
CA PHE A 114 -23.40 -12.65 -16.49
C PHE A 114 -22.97 -13.70 -17.54
N ASP A 115 -23.91 -14.12 -18.37
CA ASP A 115 -23.75 -15.07 -19.48
C ASP A 115 -24.70 -14.69 -20.64
N ASP A 116 -24.82 -15.55 -21.65
CA ASP A 116 -25.63 -15.28 -22.84
C ASP A 116 -27.13 -15.17 -22.54
N GLU A 117 -27.63 -15.87 -21.49
CA GLU A 117 -29.02 -15.79 -21.02
C GLU A 117 -29.26 -14.62 -20.10
N HIS A 118 -28.22 -14.17 -19.39
CA HIS A 118 -28.22 -13.07 -18.42
C HIS A 118 -27.24 -11.99 -18.89
N PRO A 119 -27.63 -11.08 -19.79
CA PRO A 119 -26.74 -10.19 -20.52
C PRO A 119 -26.03 -9.19 -19.62
N PHE A 120 -24.76 -8.92 -19.92
CA PHE A 120 -23.87 -8.09 -19.13
C PHE A 120 -24.42 -6.66 -18.93
N GLY A 121 -24.58 -6.27 -17.66
CA GLY A 121 -24.95 -4.93 -17.28
C GLY A 121 -26.37 -4.49 -17.65
N GLN A 122 -27.26 -5.42 -18.00
CA GLN A 122 -28.64 -5.15 -18.33
C GLN A 122 -29.59 -5.66 -17.24
N GLU A 123 -30.68 -4.93 -17.01
CA GLU A 123 -31.75 -5.32 -16.07
C GLU A 123 -32.78 -6.22 -16.76
N VAL A 124 -32.30 -7.24 -17.43
CA VAL A 124 -33.12 -8.21 -18.17
C VAL A 124 -32.69 -9.62 -17.78
N ASN A 125 -33.66 -10.53 -17.62
CA ASN A 125 -33.41 -11.92 -17.27
C ASN A 125 -32.45 -12.08 -16.07
N GLY A 126 -32.79 -11.47 -14.93
CA GLY A 126 -32.00 -11.61 -13.70
C GLY A 126 -31.99 -13.07 -13.22
N PHE A 127 -30.94 -13.45 -12.47
CA PHE A 127 -30.87 -14.75 -11.81
C PHE A 127 -32.00 -14.87 -10.78
N THR A 128 -32.92 -15.79 -10.98
CA THR A 128 -34.03 -16.08 -10.08
C THR A 128 -33.59 -16.95 -8.90
N GLU A 129 -34.49 -17.17 -7.95
CA GLU A 129 -34.25 -18.06 -6.81
C GLU A 129 -33.98 -19.52 -7.24
N ASP A 130 -34.55 -19.93 -8.39
CA ASP A 130 -34.39 -21.28 -8.95
C ASP A 130 -33.14 -21.44 -9.81
N SER A 131 -32.46 -20.32 -10.12
CA SER A 131 -31.22 -20.34 -10.91
C SER A 131 -30.11 -21.08 -10.18
N LYS A 132 -29.39 -21.94 -10.92
CA LYS A 132 -28.24 -22.69 -10.39
C LYS A 132 -26.97 -21.85 -10.49
N PRO A 133 -26.07 -21.91 -9.48
CA PRO A 133 -24.77 -21.24 -9.53
C PRO A 133 -24.01 -21.52 -10.82
N ASN A 134 -23.52 -20.48 -11.49
CA ASN A 134 -22.75 -20.56 -12.74
C ASN A 134 -21.37 -19.88 -12.63
N PHE A 135 -20.97 -19.37 -11.44
CA PHE A 135 -19.69 -18.71 -11.26
C PHE A 135 -18.76 -19.54 -10.37
N PHE A 136 -17.63 -19.98 -10.94
CA PHE A 136 -16.62 -20.84 -10.34
C PHE A 136 -15.22 -20.21 -10.33
N GLY A 137 -15.12 -18.91 -10.57
CA GLY A 137 -13.85 -18.16 -10.67
C GLY A 137 -13.16 -17.86 -9.34
N SER A 138 -13.72 -18.31 -8.19
CA SER A 138 -13.08 -18.23 -6.89
C SER A 138 -13.45 -19.42 -6.02
N GLY A 139 -12.53 -19.88 -5.17
CA GLY A 139 -12.79 -20.95 -4.20
C GLY A 139 -13.95 -20.62 -3.24
N TYR A 140 -14.07 -19.34 -2.87
CA TYR A 140 -15.20 -18.84 -2.07
C TYR A 140 -16.55 -19.09 -2.79
N SER A 141 -16.66 -18.68 -4.05
CA SER A 141 -17.92 -18.80 -4.80
C SER A 141 -18.29 -20.23 -5.08
N VAL A 142 -17.32 -21.10 -5.35
CA VAL A 142 -17.54 -22.56 -5.47
C VAL A 142 -18.16 -23.13 -4.20
N VAL A 143 -17.56 -22.91 -3.05
CA VAL A 143 -18.02 -23.41 -1.74
C VAL A 143 -19.40 -22.85 -1.41
N LYS A 144 -19.63 -21.55 -1.60
CA LYS A 144 -20.93 -20.92 -1.35
C LYS A 144 -22.01 -21.39 -2.32
N GLY A 145 -21.66 -21.72 -3.58
CA GLY A 145 -22.58 -22.29 -4.54
C GLY A 145 -23.09 -23.69 -4.12
N PHE A 146 -22.22 -24.54 -3.59
CA PHE A 146 -22.63 -25.81 -2.99
C PHE A 146 -23.51 -25.61 -1.75
N THR A 147 -23.15 -24.67 -0.88
CA THR A 147 -23.96 -24.35 0.31
C THR A 147 -25.36 -23.89 -0.08
N ASP A 148 -25.47 -23.00 -1.05
CA ASP A 148 -26.73 -22.48 -1.55
C ASP A 148 -27.67 -23.60 -2.05
N GLN A 149 -27.12 -24.52 -2.87
CA GLN A 149 -27.88 -25.67 -3.38
C GLN A 149 -28.29 -26.64 -2.25
N LEU A 150 -27.42 -26.91 -1.29
CA LEU A 150 -27.74 -27.80 -0.17
C LEU A 150 -28.78 -27.18 0.79
N MET A 151 -28.76 -25.86 1.00
CA MET A 151 -29.75 -25.17 1.84
C MET A 151 -31.18 -25.34 1.30
N SER A 152 -31.36 -25.38 -0.01
CA SER A 152 -32.68 -25.55 -0.64
C SER A 152 -33.32 -26.92 -0.38
N LEU A 153 -32.54 -27.91 0.10
CA LEU A 153 -33.04 -29.27 0.43
C LEU A 153 -33.67 -29.36 1.83
N PHE A 154 -33.51 -28.32 2.65
CA PHE A 154 -34.08 -28.30 4.03
C PHE A 154 -35.42 -27.53 4.01
N PRO A 155 -36.53 -28.18 4.39
CA PRO A 155 -37.87 -27.57 4.29
C PRO A 155 -38.10 -26.42 5.29
N ASN A 156 -37.29 -26.32 6.33
CA ASN A 156 -37.39 -25.31 7.40
C ASN A 156 -36.39 -24.16 7.23
N VAL A 157 -35.69 -24.08 6.12
CA VAL A 157 -34.67 -23.06 5.86
C VAL A 157 -35.19 -21.95 4.96
N LEU A 158 -34.95 -20.71 5.37
CA LEU A 158 -35.00 -19.50 4.52
C LEU A 158 -33.58 -19.09 4.17
N ASN A 159 -33.18 -19.29 2.91
CA ASN A 159 -31.86 -18.91 2.38
C ASN A 159 -31.95 -17.54 1.70
N LEU A 160 -31.30 -16.52 2.26
CA LEU A 160 -31.34 -15.13 1.79
C LEU A 160 -30.05 -14.78 1.03
N ARG A 161 -30.13 -14.65 -0.30
CA ARG A 161 -28.99 -14.26 -1.14
C ARG A 161 -28.78 -12.75 -1.11
N ILE A 162 -27.71 -12.28 -0.47
CA ILE A 162 -27.30 -10.84 -0.46
C ILE A 162 -26.11 -10.60 -1.38
N ARG A 163 -25.90 -9.34 -1.78
CA ARG A 163 -24.72 -8.90 -2.53
C ARG A 163 -24.20 -7.55 -2.07
N MET A 164 -22.87 -7.38 -2.06
CA MET A 164 -22.20 -6.09 -1.86
C MET A 164 -22.91 -5.23 -0.82
N PRO A 165 -22.92 -5.61 0.46
CA PRO A 165 -23.75 -4.99 1.48
C PRO A 165 -23.36 -3.53 1.74
N ILE A 166 -24.36 -2.67 1.83
CA ILE A 166 -24.27 -1.21 1.98
C ILE A 166 -24.99 -0.75 3.24
N THR A 167 -24.42 0.28 3.90
CA THR A 167 -25.04 1.02 5.01
C THR A 167 -24.73 2.51 4.94
N GLY A 168 -25.48 3.34 5.68
CA GLY A 168 -25.21 4.76 5.85
C GLY A 168 -24.08 5.08 6.85
N ILE A 169 -23.41 4.07 7.43
CA ILE A 169 -22.34 4.27 8.42
C ILE A 169 -21.02 3.79 7.82
N PRO A 170 -19.94 4.61 7.87
CA PRO A 170 -18.60 4.21 7.43
C PRO A 170 -18.10 2.96 8.17
N ASN A 171 -17.64 1.98 7.42
CA ASN A 171 -17.04 0.77 7.96
C ASN A 171 -16.15 0.11 6.89
N PRO A 172 -14.99 -0.48 7.22
CA PRO A 172 -14.13 -1.17 6.24
C PRO A 172 -14.83 -2.32 5.47
N ARG A 173 -15.96 -2.82 5.96
CA ARG A 173 -16.78 -3.85 5.30
C ARG A 173 -17.91 -3.30 4.45
N ASN A 174 -18.28 -2.03 4.65
CA ASN A 174 -19.29 -1.33 3.85
C ASN A 174 -18.78 -1.12 2.43
N PHE A 175 -19.59 -1.50 1.44
CA PHE A 175 -19.18 -1.43 0.03
C PHE A 175 -18.89 0.02 -0.42
N ILE A 176 -19.68 1.02 0.02
CA ILE A 176 -19.41 2.44 -0.25
C ILE A 176 -18.02 2.83 0.29
N THR A 177 -17.72 2.50 1.55
CA THR A 177 -16.42 2.79 2.15
C THR A 177 -15.27 2.17 1.37
N LYS A 178 -15.42 0.91 0.93
CA LYS A 178 -14.39 0.22 0.14
C LYS A 178 -14.10 0.96 -1.17
N ILE A 179 -15.11 1.22 -1.98
CA ILE A 179 -14.91 1.86 -3.29
C ILE A 179 -14.44 3.32 -3.15
N ALA A 180 -14.82 4.03 -2.09
CA ALA A 180 -14.33 5.37 -1.80
C ALA A 180 -12.85 5.39 -1.33
N THR A 181 -12.27 4.25 -0.95
CA THR A 181 -10.86 4.13 -0.53
C THR A 181 -9.96 3.51 -1.59
N TYR A 182 -10.49 2.85 -2.62
CA TYR A 182 -9.69 2.23 -3.67
C TYR A 182 -9.05 3.28 -4.58
N GLU A 183 -7.81 3.05 -4.99
CA GLU A 183 -7.10 3.92 -5.94
C GLU A 183 -7.72 3.88 -7.32
N LYS A 184 -8.05 2.68 -7.79
CA LYS A 184 -8.66 2.43 -9.09
C LYS A 184 -9.93 1.60 -8.95
N ILE A 185 -10.90 1.88 -9.80
CA ILE A 185 -12.23 1.30 -9.76
C ILE A 185 -12.49 0.54 -11.07
N CYS A 186 -12.80 -0.76 -10.95
CA CYS A 186 -13.39 -1.51 -12.05
C CYS A 186 -14.91 -1.38 -11.94
N SER A 187 -15.49 -0.51 -12.77
CA SER A 187 -16.91 -0.18 -12.69
C SER A 187 -17.76 -1.15 -13.49
N VAL A 188 -18.49 -2.00 -12.78
CA VAL A 188 -19.44 -2.97 -13.39
C VAL A 188 -20.79 -2.83 -12.69
N PRO A 189 -21.91 -2.77 -13.44
CA PRO A 189 -23.25 -2.80 -12.84
C PRO A 189 -23.52 -4.13 -12.12
N ASN A 190 -24.06 -4.05 -10.91
CA ASN A 190 -24.34 -5.22 -10.07
C ASN A 190 -25.58 -5.00 -9.22
N SER A 191 -26.25 -6.10 -8.82
CA SER A 191 -27.21 -6.08 -7.71
C SER A 191 -26.48 -5.84 -6.39
N MET A 192 -27.09 -5.04 -5.50
CA MET A 192 -26.52 -4.74 -4.18
C MET A 192 -27.60 -4.76 -3.11
N THR A 193 -27.19 -4.88 -1.84
CA THR A 193 -28.07 -5.04 -0.68
C THR A 193 -27.87 -3.91 0.32
N VAL A 194 -28.88 -3.11 0.55
CA VAL A 194 -28.88 -2.05 1.57
C VAL A 194 -29.40 -2.63 2.89
N LEU A 195 -28.49 -2.91 3.82
CA LEU A 195 -28.77 -3.67 5.05
C LEU A 195 -29.83 -3.01 5.95
N PRO A 196 -29.81 -1.69 6.23
CA PRO A 196 -30.83 -1.06 7.08
C PRO A 196 -32.26 -1.21 6.58
N GLU A 197 -32.45 -1.35 5.28
CA GLU A 197 -33.75 -1.56 4.65
C GLU A 197 -34.16 -3.04 4.63
N LEU A 198 -33.22 -3.93 4.29
CA LEU A 198 -33.52 -5.32 3.99
C LEU A 198 -33.42 -6.27 5.21
N LEU A 199 -32.65 -5.92 6.26
CA LEU A 199 -32.61 -6.74 7.49
C LEU A 199 -33.94 -6.76 8.26
N PRO A 200 -34.73 -5.66 8.37
CA PRO A 200 -36.10 -5.73 8.90
C PRO A 200 -37.00 -6.65 8.10
N MET A 201 -36.91 -6.65 6.76
CA MET A 201 -37.67 -7.56 5.89
C MET A 201 -37.28 -9.02 6.10
N ALA A 202 -35.99 -9.31 6.29
CA ALA A 202 -35.53 -10.66 6.66
C ALA A 202 -36.14 -11.16 7.99
N LEU A 203 -36.26 -10.29 8.98
CA LEU A 203 -36.91 -10.61 10.25
C LEU A 203 -38.40 -10.85 10.06
N GLU A 204 -39.08 -10.06 9.23
CA GLU A 204 -40.52 -10.22 8.97
C GLU A 204 -40.80 -11.56 8.23
N LEU A 205 -39.98 -11.91 7.24
CA LEU A 205 -40.06 -13.19 6.54
C LEU A 205 -39.93 -14.39 7.52
N ALA A 206 -38.96 -14.28 8.45
CA ALA A 206 -38.81 -15.32 9.49
C ALA A 206 -40.02 -15.42 10.41
N LYS A 207 -40.62 -14.30 10.84
CA LYS A 207 -41.86 -14.28 11.63
C LYS A 207 -43.03 -14.97 10.94
N GLN A 208 -43.07 -14.83 9.60
CA GLN A 208 -44.07 -15.49 8.75
C GLN A 208 -43.74 -16.97 8.46
N ASN A 209 -42.64 -17.50 8.99
CA ASN A 209 -42.13 -18.83 8.72
C ASN A 209 -41.92 -19.10 7.23
N GLN A 210 -41.51 -18.06 6.45
CA GLN A 210 -41.16 -18.22 5.04
C GLN A 210 -39.94 -19.12 4.90
N THR A 211 -39.96 -20.01 3.92
CA THR A 211 -38.85 -20.94 3.61
C THR A 211 -38.50 -20.93 2.16
N GLY A 212 -37.43 -21.63 1.77
CA GLY A 212 -36.89 -21.65 0.42
C GLY A 212 -35.83 -20.55 0.22
N THR A 213 -35.52 -20.24 -1.02
CA THR A 213 -34.53 -19.21 -1.36
C THR A 213 -35.22 -17.89 -1.72
N LEU A 214 -34.61 -16.78 -1.34
CA LEU A 214 -35.02 -15.42 -1.74
C LEU A 214 -33.80 -14.55 -2.04
N ASN A 215 -33.86 -13.85 -3.18
CA ASN A 215 -32.87 -12.83 -3.52
C ASN A 215 -33.11 -11.54 -2.71
N LEU A 216 -32.36 -11.38 -1.61
CA LEU A 216 -32.50 -10.24 -0.72
C LEU A 216 -31.56 -9.10 -1.17
N SER A 217 -31.90 -8.49 -2.28
CA SER A 217 -31.19 -7.36 -2.88
C SER A 217 -32.17 -6.28 -3.29
N ASN A 218 -31.74 -5.01 -3.28
CA ASN A 218 -32.60 -3.94 -3.75
C ASN A 218 -32.84 -4.05 -5.26
N PRO A 219 -34.04 -3.74 -5.75
CA PRO A 219 -34.38 -3.81 -7.16
C PRO A 219 -33.48 -2.95 -8.05
N GLY A 220 -33.07 -3.50 -9.21
CA GLY A 220 -32.26 -2.83 -10.22
C GLY A 220 -30.77 -3.07 -10.09
N LEU A 221 -30.02 -2.42 -10.98
CA LEU A 221 -28.57 -2.42 -11.05
C LEU A 221 -27.99 -1.05 -10.70
N ILE A 222 -26.80 -1.06 -10.11
CA ILE A 222 -25.99 0.14 -9.93
C ILE A 222 -24.52 -0.21 -10.14
N SER A 223 -23.78 0.65 -10.84
CA SER A 223 -22.34 0.52 -11.05
C SER A 223 -21.54 1.23 -9.96
N HIS A 224 -20.28 0.88 -9.83
CA HIS A 224 -19.37 1.57 -8.91
C HIS A 224 -19.28 3.07 -9.23
N ASN A 225 -19.21 3.45 -10.52
CA ASN A 225 -19.14 4.84 -10.93
C ASN A 225 -20.41 5.62 -10.54
N GLU A 226 -21.60 5.06 -10.78
CA GLU A 226 -22.84 5.71 -10.37
C GLU A 226 -22.89 5.98 -8.86
N ILE A 227 -22.41 5.03 -8.04
CA ILE A 227 -22.30 5.26 -6.58
C ILE A 227 -21.30 6.37 -6.28
N LEU A 228 -20.13 6.40 -6.95
CA LEU A 228 -19.09 7.40 -6.71
C LEU A 228 -19.48 8.79 -7.24
N GLU A 229 -20.27 8.87 -8.30
CA GLU A 229 -20.89 10.12 -8.77
C GLU A 229 -21.86 10.67 -7.72
N MET A 230 -22.75 9.83 -7.17
CA MET A 230 -23.62 10.21 -6.06
C MET A 230 -22.83 10.57 -4.79
N TYR A 231 -21.75 9.85 -4.51
CA TYR A 231 -20.84 10.16 -3.39
C TYR A 231 -20.18 11.53 -3.56
N LYS A 232 -19.72 11.85 -4.77
CA LYS A 232 -19.20 13.18 -5.09
C LYS A 232 -20.25 14.27 -4.94
N GLU A 233 -21.46 14.04 -5.42
CA GLU A 233 -22.59 14.99 -5.31
C GLU A 233 -22.97 15.26 -3.84
N ILE A 234 -23.07 14.18 -3.03
CA ILE A 234 -23.70 14.26 -1.71
C ILE A 234 -22.68 14.42 -0.58
N VAL A 235 -21.57 13.64 -0.60
CA VAL A 235 -20.66 13.50 0.53
C VAL A 235 -19.42 14.36 0.38
N ASP A 236 -18.73 14.27 -0.76
CA ASP A 236 -17.47 14.96 -1.01
C ASP A 236 -17.38 15.49 -2.44
N PRO A 237 -17.73 16.77 -2.68
CA PRO A 237 -17.72 17.39 -4.01
C PRO A 237 -16.34 17.35 -4.71
N ASP A 238 -15.29 17.21 -3.92
CA ASP A 238 -13.91 17.17 -4.42
C ASP A 238 -13.40 15.75 -4.68
N PHE A 239 -14.22 14.73 -4.49
CA PHE A 239 -13.84 13.34 -4.67
C PHE A 239 -13.52 13.03 -6.13
N GLU A 240 -12.37 12.36 -6.35
CA GLU A 240 -11.93 11.92 -7.67
C GLU A 240 -11.48 10.45 -7.61
N TRP A 241 -11.67 9.73 -8.71
CA TRP A 241 -11.24 8.34 -8.85
C TRP A 241 -10.75 8.07 -10.27
N GLN A 242 -10.06 6.97 -10.44
CA GLN A 242 -9.61 6.48 -11.74
C GLN A 242 -10.24 5.12 -12.02
N ASN A 243 -10.65 4.91 -13.27
CA ASN A 243 -11.14 3.61 -13.72
C ASN A 243 -10.01 2.78 -14.33
N PHE A 244 -10.17 1.46 -14.27
CA PHE A 244 -9.38 0.49 -15.01
C PHE A 244 -10.30 -0.63 -15.52
N SER A 245 -9.83 -1.39 -16.53
CA SER A 245 -10.63 -2.39 -17.18
C SER A 245 -10.74 -3.70 -16.37
N ILE A 246 -11.67 -4.58 -16.76
CA ILE A 246 -11.81 -5.92 -16.16
C ILE A 246 -10.53 -6.73 -16.40
N GLU A 247 -9.92 -6.60 -17.59
CA GLU A 247 -8.68 -7.30 -17.95
C GLU A 247 -7.49 -6.80 -17.12
N GLU A 248 -7.43 -5.51 -16.81
CA GLU A 248 -6.42 -4.94 -15.91
C GLU A 248 -6.67 -5.42 -14.47
N GLN A 249 -7.92 -5.46 -14.02
CA GLN A 249 -8.29 -5.98 -12.70
C GLN A 249 -7.90 -7.45 -12.53
N ALA A 250 -8.13 -8.29 -13.53
CA ALA A 250 -7.80 -9.72 -13.49
C ALA A 250 -6.30 -9.99 -13.28
N LYS A 251 -5.42 -9.06 -13.67
CA LYS A 251 -3.96 -9.21 -13.49
C LYS A 251 -3.48 -9.00 -12.05
N ILE A 252 -4.29 -8.34 -11.20
CA ILE A 252 -3.89 -7.97 -9.84
C ILE A 252 -4.66 -8.71 -8.74
N LEU A 253 -5.76 -9.38 -9.08
CA LEU A 253 -6.57 -10.11 -8.12
C LEU A 253 -6.18 -11.60 -8.06
N ALA A 254 -6.28 -12.18 -6.85
CA ALA A 254 -6.00 -13.61 -6.64
C ALA A 254 -7.10 -14.52 -7.23
N ALA A 255 -8.29 -13.98 -7.51
CA ALA A 255 -9.41 -14.70 -8.11
C ALA A 255 -10.36 -13.76 -8.84
N ASP A 256 -11.14 -14.30 -9.75
CA ASP A 256 -12.16 -13.55 -10.50
C ASP A 256 -13.26 -13.00 -9.57
N ARG A 257 -13.94 -11.96 -10.03
CA ARG A 257 -15.07 -11.34 -9.32
C ARG A 257 -16.39 -11.69 -10.00
N SER A 258 -17.34 -12.08 -9.16
CA SER A 258 -18.72 -12.31 -9.56
C SER A 258 -19.40 -10.98 -9.89
N ASN A 259 -19.97 -10.86 -11.08
CA ASN A 259 -20.81 -9.74 -11.49
C ASN A 259 -22.12 -10.29 -12.05
N ASN A 260 -23.26 -9.80 -11.55
CA ASN A 260 -24.56 -10.32 -11.96
C ASN A 260 -25.73 -9.39 -11.62
N PHE A 261 -26.88 -9.72 -12.18
CA PHE A 261 -28.18 -9.15 -11.85
C PHE A 261 -29.06 -10.23 -11.19
N LEU A 262 -29.50 -10.01 -9.96
CA LEU A 262 -30.47 -10.87 -9.28
C LEU A 262 -31.89 -10.40 -9.58
N ASP A 263 -32.76 -11.31 -10.00
CA ASP A 263 -34.19 -11.04 -10.09
C ASP A 263 -34.76 -10.82 -8.69
N THR A 264 -35.50 -9.72 -8.52
CA THR A 264 -36.10 -9.31 -7.22
C THR A 264 -37.61 -9.24 -7.29
N SER A 265 -38.23 -9.84 -8.30
CA SER A 265 -39.68 -9.83 -8.49
C SER A 265 -40.41 -10.42 -7.28
N LYS A 266 -39.93 -11.56 -6.78
CA LYS A 266 -40.48 -12.22 -5.60
C LYS A 266 -40.37 -11.34 -4.32
N LEU A 267 -39.27 -10.62 -4.17
CA LEU A 267 -39.12 -9.68 -3.05
C LEU A 267 -40.10 -8.50 -3.17
N LYS A 268 -40.28 -7.95 -4.38
CA LYS A 268 -41.26 -6.87 -4.66
C LYS A 268 -42.69 -7.31 -4.42
N ASP A 269 -43.02 -8.55 -4.74
CA ASP A 269 -44.37 -9.08 -4.48
C ASP A 269 -44.66 -9.19 -2.98
N LEU A 270 -43.64 -9.54 -2.17
CA LEU A 270 -43.74 -9.65 -0.72
C LEU A 270 -43.65 -8.28 -0.02
N PHE A 271 -42.86 -7.35 -0.56
CA PHE A 271 -42.62 -6.01 -0.02
C PHE A 271 -42.68 -4.94 -1.14
N PRO A 272 -43.87 -4.53 -1.56
CA PRO A 272 -44.03 -3.53 -2.65
C PRO A 272 -43.36 -2.18 -2.38
N GLU A 273 -43.10 -1.86 -1.11
CA GLU A 273 -42.40 -0.64 -0.68
C GLU A 273 -40.89 -0.67 -0.83
N VAL A 274 -40.29 -1.82 -1.18
CA VAL A 274 -38.84 -1.92 -1.34
C VAL A 274 -38.35 -0.93 -2.41
N LYS A 275 -37.37 -0.10 -2.02
CA LYS A 275 -36.84 0.94 -2.90
C LYS A 275 -35.88 0.36 -3.94
N SER A 276 -35.74 1.06 -5.07
CA SER A 276 -34.69 0.77 -6.03
C SER A 276 -33.29 0.91 -5.38
N ILE A 277 -32.31 0.18 -5.92
CA ILE A 277 -30.94 0.29 -5.41
C ILE A 277 -30.40 1.73 -5.49
N LYS A 278 -30.76 2.48 -6.53
CA LYS A 278 -30.30 3.87 -6.70
C LYS A 278 -30.89 4.81 -5.64
N ASP A 279 -32.17 4.68 -5.33
CA ASP A 279 -32.82 5.47 -4.28
C ASP A 279 -32.26 5.12 -2.89
N SER A 280 -32.14 3.82 -2.61
CA SER A 280 -31.58 3.34 -1.33
C SER A 280 -30.13 3.76 -1.12
N VAL A 281 -29.30 3.73 -2.17
CA VAL A 281 -27.91 4.23 -2.09
C VAL A 281 -27.87 5.72 -1.83
N ARG A 282 -28.74 6.51 -2.47
CA ARG A 282 -28.83 7.96 -2.22
C ARG A 282 -29.17 8.25 -0.77
N ASP A 283 -30.14 7.54 -0.19
CA ASP A 283 -30.51 7.67 1.23
C ASP A 283 -29.34 7.30 2.16
N MET A 284 -28.62 6.25 1.83
CA MET A 284 -27.43 5.83 2.60
C MET A 284 -26.30 6.86 2.53
N LEU A 285 -26.10 7.50 1.39
CA LEU A 285 -25.08 8.54 1.22
C LEU A 285 -25.44 9.82 2.00
N ILE A 286 -26.72 10.17 2.11
CA ILE A 286 -27.18 11.29 2.94
C ILE A 286 -26.85 11.02 4.43
N GLN A 287 -27.08 9.79 4.90
CA GLN A 287 -26.70 9.39 6.25
C GLN A 287 -25.16 9.34 6.42
N TYR A 288 -24.46 8.81 5.43
CA TYR A 288 -22.99 8.67 5.41
C TYR A 288 -22.30 10.03 5.57
N LYS A 289 -22.85 11.09 4.98
CA LYS A 289 -22.35 12.47 5.10
C LYS A 289 -22.35 12.99 6.55
N GLN A 290 -23.23 12.47 7.42
CA GLN A 290 -23.31 12.90 8.82
C GLN A 290 -22.18 12.33 9.70
N HIS A 291 -21.42 11.37 9.17
CA HIS A 291 -20.30 10.76 9.88
C HIS A 291 -18.98 11.38 9.41
N ASP A 292 -18.12 11.73 10.36
CA ASP A 292 -16.72 12.10 10.08
C ASP A 292 -15.94 10.87 9.57
N PHE A 293 -16.03 10.66 8.26
CA PHE A 293 -15.14 9.70 7.59
C PHE A 293 -13.85 10.43 7.23
N PRO A 294 -12.67 9.82 7.44
CA PRO A 294 -11.44 10.39 6.93
C PRO A 294 -11.55 10.50 5.40
N LYS A 295 -11.96 11.69 4.94
CA LYS A 295 -11.93 12.03 3.52
C LYS A 295 -10.54 11.71 3.03
N LYS A 296 -10.40 11.10 1.84
CA LYS A 296 -9.13 11.14 1.13
C LYS A 296 -8.73 12.61 1.13
N LYS A 297 -7.77 12.99 2.00
CA LYS A 297 -7.21 14.33 1.91
C LYS A 297 -6.75 14.45 0.47
N LYS A 298 -7.28 15.44 -0.29
CA LYS A 298 -6.66 15.83 -1.54
C LYS A 298 -5.19 15.93 -1.22
N VAL A 299 -4.38 15.05 -1.79
CA VAL A 299 -2.96 15.31 -1.88
C VAL A 299 -2.93 16.62 -2.65
N ASN A 300 -2.65 17.71 -1.95
CA ASN A 300 -2.49 18.99 -2.60
C ASN A 300 -1.27 18.81 -3.52
N THR A 301 -1.54 18.43 -4.76
CA THR A 301 -0.53 18.15 -5.78
C THR A 301 0.22 19.42 -6.16
N ASP A 302 -0.22 20.58 -5.70
CA ASP A 302 0.52 21.82 -5.83
C ASP A 302 1.42 22.05 -4.60
N PHE A 303 2.41 21.16 -4.47
CA PHE A 303 3.53 21.30 -3.55
C PHE A 303 4.17 22.71 -3.61
N ARG A 304 4.10 23.38 -4.76
CA ARG A 304 4.72 24.67 -5.05
C ARG A 304 4.05 25.84 -4.33
N ASN A 305 2.75 25.77 -4.11
CA ASN A 305 1.95 26.91 -3.65
C ASN A 305 1.37 26.76 -2.24
N SER A 306 1.58 25.64 -1.56
CA SER A 306 1.03 25.42 -0.23
C SER A 306 1.90 26.06 0.86
N LYS A 307 1.35 27.05 1.57
CA LYS A 307 1.96 27.63 2.79
C LYS A 307 2.05 26.62 3.95
N ASP A 308 1.37 25.50 3.83
CA ASP A 308 1.27 24.49 4.89
C ASP A 308 2.23 23.32 4.66
N THR A 309 3.09 23.37 3.61
CA THR A 309 4.08 22.34 3.35
C THR A 309 5.25 22.44 4.33
N VAL A 310 5.41 21.39 5.12
CA VAL A 310 6.54 21.21 6.02
C VAL A 310 7.30 19.94 5.61
N LEU A 311 8.55 20.10 5.18
CA LEU A 311 9.43 18.97 4.86
C LEU A 311 10.23 18.57 6.09
N LEU A 312 10.17 17.31 6.50
CA LEU A 312 11.14 16.71 7.40
C LEU A 312 12.22 16.02 6.56
N VAL A 313 13.43 16.55 6.62
CA VAL A 313 14.61 15.99 5.95
C VAL A 313 15.51 15.38 7.01
N THR A 314 15.75 14.09 6.97
CA THR A 314 16.70 13.43 7.87
C THR A 314 18.05 13.27 7.18
N GLY A 315 19.15 13.48 7.91
CA GLY A 315 20.50 13.47 7.32
C GLY A 315 20.79 14.68 6.44
N GLY A 316 20.14 15.82 6.74
CA GLY A 316 20.22 17.02 5.90
C GLY A 316 21.55 17.78 5.99
N TYR A 317 22.41 17.50 6.95
CA TYR A 317 23.78 18.03 6.98
C TYR A 317 24.81 17.11 6.32
N GLY A 318 24.37 15.93 5.85
CA GLY A 318 25.16 15.05 4.98
C GLY A 318 25.26 15.60 3.54
N PHE A 319 26.01 14.89 2.70
CA PHE A 319 26.30 15.30 1.33
C PHE A 319 25.04 15.48 0.46
N ILE A 320 24.24 14.42 0.27
CA ILE A 320 23.06 14.46 -0.62
C ILE A 320 21.96 15.33 -0.01
N GLY A 321 21.68 15.16 1.29
CA GLY A 321 20.64 15.91 1.98
C GLY A 321 20.85 17.41 1.96
N SER A 322 22.10 17.90 2.09
CA SER A 322 22.40 19.33 2.06
C SER A 322 22.23 19.94 0.67
N ASN A 323 22.65 19.23 -0.39
CA ASN A 323 22.43 19.67 -1.76
C ASN A 323 20.93 19.76 -2.09
N PHE A 324 20.14 18.80 -1.61
CA PHE A 324 18.69 18.85 -1.74
C PHE A 324 18.09 20.03 -0.96
N ILE A 325 18.49 20.25 0.29
CA ILE A 325 18.02 21.39 1.12
C ILE A 325 18.32 22.71 0.43
N ASN A 326 19.55 22.92 -0.03
CA ASN A 326 19.96 24.16 -0.69
C ASN A 326 19.11 24.41 -1.95
N LEU A 327 18.86 23.37 -2.77
CA LEU A 327 18.02 23.48 -3.97
C LEU A 327 16.56 23.82 -3.63
N ILE A 328 15.96 23.12 -2.69
CA ILE A 328 14.53 23.29 -2.34
C ILE A 328 14.28 24.64 -1.68
N MET A 329 15.14 25.07 -0.78
CA MET A 329 15.03 26.36 -0.13
C MET A 329 15.20 27.54 -1.10
N GLU A 330 16.00 27.37 -2.16
CA GLU A 330 16.17 28.35 -3.24
C GLU A 330 14.94 28.41 -4.16
N ARG A 331 14.40 27.25 -4.53
CA ARG A 331 13.30 27.18 -5.52
C ARG A 331 11.92 27.49 -4.95
N PHE A 332 11.71 27.30 -3.64
CA PHE A 332 10.39 27.41 -3.00
C PHE A 332 10.43 28.35 -1.78
N ASP A 333 9.75 29.46 -1.90
CA ASP A 333 9.72 30.52 -0.89
C ASP A 333 8.73 30.28 0.27
N LYS A 334 7.79 29.34 0.13
CA LYS A 334 6.71 29.07 1.10
C LYS A 334 6.92 27.83 1.95
N ILE A 335 7.81 26.93 1.55
CA ILE A 335 8.08 25.67 2.26
C ILE A 335 8.82 25.95 3.57
N LYS A 336 8.39 25.28 4.64
CA LYS A 336 9.16 25.14 5.88
C LYS A 336 9.92 23.83 5.84
N LEU A 337 11.15 23.82 6.34
CA LEU A 337 12.03 22.66 6.35
C LEU A 337 12.56 22.39 7.75
N VAL A 338 12.38 21.17 8.22
CA VAL A 338 12.95 20.64 9.46
C VAL A 338 14.06 19.68 9.08
N ASN A 339 15.30 20.03 9.40
CA ASN A 339 16.46 19.17 9.22
C ASN A 339 16.72 18.40 10.52
N PHE A 340 16.59 17.08 10.48
CA PHE A 340 16.89 16.19 11.60
C PHE A 340 18.17 15.42 11.31
N ASP A 341 19.24 15.69 12.06
CA ASP A 341 20.55 15.10 11.83
C ASP A 341 21.27 14.73 13.13
N ALA A 342 21.91 13.58 13.16
CA ALA A 342 22.70 13.13 14.31
C ALA A 342 24.06 13.81 14.42
N MET A 343 24.50 14.50 13.37
CA MET A 343 25.82 15.17 13.27
C MET A 343 26.98 14.19 13.43
N TYR A 344 26.93 13.08 12.69
CA TYR A 344 28.05 12.15 12.61
C TYR A 344 29.24 12.77 11.85
N TYR A 345 30.38 12.07 11.83
CA TYR A 345 31.67 12.59 11.34
C TYR A 345 31.65 13.20 9.93
N CYS A 346 30.75 12.75 9.04
CA CYS A 346 30.65 13.24 7.66
C CYS A 346 29.61 14.37 7.49
N ALA A 347 28.88 14.75 8.56
CA ALA A 347 27.93 15.83 8.53
C ALA A 347 28.59 17.17 8.90
N SER A 348 28.19 18.26 8.24
CA SER A 348 28.64 19.61 8.56
C SER A 348 27.52 20.62 8.39
N GLU A 349 27.38 21.52 9.37
CA GLU A 349 26.44 22.64 9.25
C GLU A 349 26.74 23.53 8.06
N THR A 350 28.02 23.65 7.68
CA THR A 350 28.45 24.47 6.52
C THR A 350 28.00 23.91 5.18
N ASN A 351 27.52 22.66 5.13
CA ASN A 351 26.97 22.07 3.92
C ASN A 351 25.63 22.69 3.50
N VAL A 352 24.89 23.28 4.46
CA VAL A 352 23.69 24.08 4.17
C VAL A 352 24.08 25.57 4.21
N ASP A 353 23.71 26.30 3.17
CA ASP A 353 24.05 27.72 3.04
C ASP A 353 23.59 28.54 4.25
N LEU A 354 24.43 29.48 4.69
CA LEU A 354 24.15 30.33 5.85
C LEU A 354 22.82 31.08 5.71
N LYS A 355 22.50 31.58 4.50
CA LYS A 355 21.24 32.27 4.19
C LYS A 355 19.99 31.45 4.53
N TRP A 356 20.09 30.11 4.43
CA TRP A 356 19.00 29.21 4.82
C TRP A 356 18.99 28.88 6.29
N ARG A 357 20.16 28.63 6.89
CA ARG A 357 20.28 28.36 8.33
C ARG A 357 19.73 29.51 9.18
N ASP A 358 19.87 30.76 8.71
CA ASP A 358 19.35 31.96 9.35
C ASP A 358 17.87 32.25 8.99
N SER A 359 17.29 31.47 8.09
CA SER A 359 15.91 31.67 7.66
C SER A 359 14.91 31.13 8.70
N LYS A 360 13.84 31.90 8.98
CA LYS A 360 12.71 31.43 9.80
C LYS A 360 11.98 30.21 9.23
N ARG A 361 12.24 29.86 7.98
CA ARG A 361 11.67 28.68 7.32
C ARG A 361 12.49 27.40 7.54
N TYR A 362 13.69 27.52 8.08
CA TYR A 362 14.60 26.41 8.34
C TYR A 362 14.72 26.17 9.86
N ILE A 363 14.57 24.91 10.25
CA ILE A 363 14.67 24.48 11.64
C ILE A 363 15.65 23.30 11.69
N PHE A 364 16.64 23.39 12.53
CA PHE A 364 17.55 22.28 12.80
C PHE A 364 17.21 21.58 14.11
N VAL A 365 17.13 20.25 14.09
CA VAL A 365 16.98 19.40 15.26
C VAL A 365 18.10 18.38 15.27
N LYS A 366 18.98 18.46 16.26
CA LYS A 366 20.03 17.45 16.47
C LYS A 366 19.45 16.23 17.18
N GLY A 367 19.60 15.05 16.57
CA GLY A 367 19.11 13.82 17.18
C GLY A 367 19.40 12.56 16.40
N ASN A 368 19.34 11.42 17.08
CA ASN A 368 19.47 10.10 16.48
C ASN A 368 18.09 9.50 16.21
N LEU A 369 17.88 8.96 15.02
CA LEU A 369 16.61 8.34 14.59
C LEU A 369 16.20 7.12 15.43
N CYS A 370 17.15 6.47 16.12
CA CYS A 370 16.84 5.36 17.02
C CYS A 370 16.12 5.79 18.30
N SER A 371 16.02 7.10 18.57
CA SER A 371 15.29 7.65 19.73
C SER A 371 13.83 7.92 19.36
N MET A 372 12.94 6.98 19.64
CA MET A 372 11.51 7.07 19.30
C MET A 372 10.87 8.33 19.90
N ASP A 373 11.12 8.63 21.18
CA ASP A 373 10.52 9.77 21.87
C ASP A 373 10.92 11.11 21.21
N LEU A 374 12.17 11.23 20.78
CA LEU A 374 12.65 12.42 20.09
C LEU A 374 12.03 12.56 18.70
N VAL A 375 11.97 11.47 17.96
CA VAL A 375 11.35 11.47 16.64
C VAL A 375 9.86 11.83 16.74
N GLN A 376 9.14 11.23 17.69
CA GLN A 376 7.74 11.56 17.99
C GLN A 376 7.57 13.04 18.33
N HIS A 377 8.43 13.58 19.20
CA HIS A 377 8.41 15.00 19.56
C HIS A 377 8.58 15.92 18.34
N VAL A 378 9.43 15.56 17.39
CA VAL A 378 9.62 16.31 16.14
C VAL A 378 8.33 16.32 15.31
N PHE A 379 7.65 15.19 15.18
CA PHE A 379 6.37 15.12 14.47
C PHE A 379 5.29 15.95 15.17
N ASP A 380 5.21 15.86 16.48
CA ASP A 380 4.22 16.59 17.28
C ASP A 380 4.44 18.10 17.28
N THR A 381 5.69 18.54 17.29
CA THR A 381 6.05 19.97 17.35
C THR A 381 5.96 20.63 15.97
N HIS A 382 6.50 19.99 14.94
CA HIS A 382 6.67 20.63 13.63
C HIS A 382 5.63 20.24 12.60
N LYS A 383 4.80 19.19 12.87
CA LYS A 383 3.71 18.75 12.03
C LYS A 383 4.11 18.57 10.55
N PRO A 384 5.14 17.77 10.23
CA PRO A 384 5.58 17.60 8.87
C PRO A 384 4.47 17.02 7.98
N THR A 385 4.48 17.44 6.72
CA THR A 385 3.58 16.92 5.68
C THR A 385 4.28 15.93 4.76
N HIS A 386 5.60 16.05 4.62
CA HIS A 386 6.43 15.19 3.79
C HIS A 386 7.70 14.81 4.53
N VAL A 387 8.19 13.60 4.28
CA VAL A 387 9.46 13.10 4.82
C VAL A 387 10.38 12.70 3.68
N LEU A 388 11.64 13.18 3.72
CA LEU A 388 12.72 12.71 2.87
C LEU A 388 13.81 12.12 3.78
N HIS A 389 14.00 10.82 3.67
CA HIS A 389 14.86 10.08 4.57
C HIS A 389 16.21 9.77 3.93
N PHE A 390 17.18 10.71 4.08
CA PHE A 390 18.57 10.58 3.61
C PHE A 390 19.50 10.00 4.67
N ALA A 391 19.14 10.08 5.96
CA ALA A 391 20.01 9.64 7.04
C ALA A 391 20.35 8.15 6.91
N ALA A 392 21.64 7.85 6.76
CA ALA A 392 22.19 6.50 6.69
C ALA A 392 23.70 6.52 6.93
N GLN A 393 24.25 5.44 7.47
CA GLN A 393 25.67 5.11 7.33
C GLN A 393 25.89 4.63 5.89
N SER A 394 26.80 5.26 5.13
CA SER A 394 26.93 5.03 3.68
C SER A 394 28.34 4.70 3.19
N HIS A 395 29.31 4.53 4.07
CA HIS A 395 30.68 4.21 3.68
C HIS A 395 30.92 2.70 3.71
N VAL A 396 30.96 2.06 2.52
CA VAL A 396 31.08 0.60 2.38
C VAL A 396 32.26 0.03 3.18
N GLN A 397 33.46 0.66 3.10
CA GLN A 397 34.64 0.17 3.82
C GLN A 397 34.42 0.10 5.33
N ASN A 398 33.79 1.11 5.93
CA ASN A 398 33.51 1.12 7.36
C ASN A 398 32.47 0.05 7.76
N SER A 399 31.58 -0.34 6.84
CA SER A 399 30.59 -1.38 7.12
C SER A 399 31.19 -2.76 7.38
N PHE A 400 32.39 -3.03 6.89
CA PHE A 400 33.11 -4.28 7.19
C PHE A 400 33.70 -4.29 8.61
N SER A 401 34.06 -3.13 9.15
CA SER A 401 34.64 -3.01 10.50
C SER A 401 33.60 -2.80 11.59
N ASP A 402 32.46 -2.20 11.27
CA ASP A 402 31.39 -1.85 12.24
C ASP A 402 29.99 -2.14 11.71
N ALA A 403 29.76 -3.38 11.29
CA ALA A 403 28.51 -3.81 10.68
C ALA A 403 27.28 -3.65 11.59
N LEU A 404 27.44 -3.80 12.91
CA LEU A 404 26.34 -3.67 13.87
C LEU A 404 25.84 -2.21 13.96
N GLN A 405 26.73 -1.23 13.93
CA GLN A 405 26.34 0.18 13.90
C GLN A 405 25.55 0.51 12.64
N TYR A 406 25.92 -0.09 11.49
CA TYR A 406 25.17 0.05 10.24
C TYR A 406 23.77 -0.55 10.33
N THR A 407 23.62 -1.69 11.00
CA THR A 407 22.29 -2.27 11.27
C THR A 407 21.47 -1.37 12.17
N GLN A 408 22.08 -0.84 13.23
CA GLN A 408 21.40 0.07 14.16
C GLN A 408 20.93 1.34 13.46
N ASP A 409 21.79 2.03 12.73
CA ASP A 409 21.46 3.30 12.12
C ASP A 409 20.56 3.14 10.88
N ASN A 410 20.87 2.19 9.99
CA ASN A 410 20.16 2.06 8.72
C ASN A 410 18.84 1.29 8.85
N ILE A 411 18.77 0.23 9.68
CA ILE A 411 17.56 -0.59 9.83
C ILE A 411 16.72 -0.06 10.99
N VAL A 412 17.26 -0.03 12.22
CA VAL A 412 16.47 0.35 13.39
C VAL A 412 16.09 1.82 13.32
N GLY A 413 16.99 2.72 12.90
CA GLY A 413 16.69 4.15 12.71
C GLY A 413 15.58 4.38 11.68
N THR A 414 15.64 3.68 10.53
CA THR A 414 14.57 3.74 9.51
C THR A 414 13.25 3.20 10.06
N HIS A 415 13.26 2.07 10.75
CA HIS A 415 12.06 1.46 11.33
C HIS A 415 11.41 2.38 12.36
N THR A 416 12.21 3.00 13.24
CA THR A 416 11.73 3.98 14.21
C THR A 416 11.05 5.18 13.54
N LEU A 417 11.66 5.71 12.47
CA LEU A 417 11.08 6.83 11.72
C LEU A 417 9.76 6.44 11.03
N LEU A 418 9.70 5.24 10.44
CA LEU A 418 8.48 4.71 9.83
C LEU A 418 7.36 4.52 10.86
N GLU A 419 7.67 3.98 12.03
CA GLU A 419 6.67 3.77 13.09
C GLU A 419 6.16 5.10 13.66
N ALA A 420 7.02 6.08 13.89
CA ALA A 420 6.62 7.43 14.29
C ALA A 420 5.74 8.09 13.21
N THR A 421 6.11 7.94 11.93
CA THR A 421 5.31 8.42 10.79
C THR A 421 3.92 7.79 10.77
N ARG A 422 3.84 6.48 11.00
CA ARG A 422 2.59 5.73 11.04
C ARG A 422 1.67 6.21 12.19
N GLN A 423 2.24 6.38 13.38
CA GLN A 423 1.51 6.86 14.56
C GLN A 423 1.02 8.30 14.37
N TYR A 424 1.82 9.16 13.75
CA TYR A 424 1.44 10.54 13.43
C TYR A 424 0.30 10.61 12.39
N GLY A 425 0.29 9.74 11.38
CA GLY A 425 -0.83 9.51 10.44
C GLY A 425 -1.13 10.63 9.43
N ASN A 426 -0.39 11.75 9.43
CA ASN A 426 -0.70 12.92 8.59
C ASN A 426 0.35 13.20 7.51
N ILE A 427 1.22 12.23 7.17
CA ILE A 427 2.20 12.38 6.10
C ILE A 427 1.53 12.14 4.73
N GLN A 428 1.79 13.03 3.80
CA GLN A 428 1.29 12.99 2.42
C GLN A 428 2.22 12.18 1.50
N LYS A 429 3.54 12.26 1.74
CA LYS A 429 4.54 11.45 1.03
C LYS A 429 5.78 11.23 1.91
N PHE A 430 6.27 9.99 1.92
CA PHE A 430 7.51 9.58 2.55
C PHE A 430 8.45 9.03 1.48
N ILE A 431 9.61 9.65 1.27
CA ILE A 431 10.63 9.18 0.33
C ILE A 431 11.73 8.49 1.13
N HIS A 432 11.87 7.18 0.94
CA HIS A 432 12.97 6.38 1.48
C HIS A 432 14.10 6.30 0.47
N VAL A 433 15.26 6.82 0.85
CA VAL A 433 16.45 6.82 -0.03
C VAL A 433 17.25 5.54 0.19
N SER A 434 17.27 4.66 -0.81
CA SER A 434 18.08 3.44 -0.88
C SER A 434 19.26 3.64 -1.86
N THR A 435 19.87 2.57 -2.32
CA THR A 435 21.06 2.54 -3.17
C THR A 435 20.92 1.46 -4.25
N ASP A 436 21.58 1.62 -5.37
CA ASP A 436 21.71 0.60 -6.43
C ASP A 436 22.46 -0.66 -5.96
N GLU A 437 23.33 -0.53 -4.94
CA GLU A 437 24.06 -1.66 -4.37
C GLU A 437 23.16 -2.76 -3.81
N VAL A 438 21.87 -2.47 -3.52
CA VAL A 438 20.89 -3.48 -3.09
C VAL A 438 20.62 -4.54 -4.16
N TYR A 439 20.86 -4.24 -5.43
CA TYR A 439 20.73 -5.20 -6.54
C TYR A 439 21.88 -6.20 -6.63
N GLY A 440 23.01 -5.90 -5.98
CA GLY A 440 24.25 -6.62 -6.16
C GLY A 440 24.94 -6.30 -7.50
N GLU A 441 26.00 -7.04 -7.79
CA GLU A 441 26.84 -6.84 -8.94
C GLU A 441 26.12 -7.10 -10.26
N SER A 442 26.40 -6.27 -11.27
CA SER A 442 25.97 -6.48 -12.66
C SER A 442 27.09 -7.17 -13.43
N MET A 443 26.79 -8.32 -14.05
CA MET A 443 27.75 -9.10 -14.84
C MET A 443 28.05 -8.41 -16.17
N LEU A 444 29.31 -8.21 -16.49
CA LEU A 444 29.76 -7.63 -17.77
C LEU A 444 29.54 -8.57 -18.96
N ASP A 445 29.63 -9.90 -18.74
CA ASP A 445 29.77 -10.91 -19.79
C ASP A 445 28.45 -11.54 -20.23
N MET A 446 27.34 -11.34 -19.52
CA MET A 446 26.09 -12.06 -19.74
C MET A 446 25.06 -11.30 -20.57
N GLY A 447 25.43 -10.21 -21.22
CA GLY A 447 24.48 -9.38 -21.97
C GLY A 447 23.37 -8.80 -21.07
N GLU A 448 23.62 -8.76 -19.76
CA GLU A 448 22.69 -8.20 -18.80
C GLU A 448 22.52 -6.71 -19.11
N LYS A 449 21.30 -6.35 -19.52
CA LYS A 449 20.91 -4.97 -19.65
C LYS A 449 20.79 -4.36 -18.26
N HIS A 450 20.31 -3.17 -18.14
CA HIS A 450 20.14 -2.46 -16.88
C HIS A 450 19.32 -3.25 -15.83
N LYS A 451 19.68 -3.17 -14.56
CA LYS A 451 18.77 -3.51 -13.46
C LYS A 451 17.62 -2.52 -13.46
N THR A 452 16.41 -3.05 -13.38
CA THR A 452 15.17 -2.27 -13.27
C THR A 452 14.64 -2.32 -11.84
N GLU A 453 13.63 -1.53 -11.55
CA GLU A 453 12.99 -1.50 -10.23
C GLU A 453 12.37 -2.84 -9.82
N PHE A 454 12.13 -3.73 -10.78
CA PHE A 454 11.62 -5.11 -10.57
C PHE A 454 12.71 -6.15 -10.35
N SER A 455 13.99 -5.77 -10.48
CA SER A 455 15.10 -6.69 -10.27
C SER A 455 15.20 -7.12 -8.80
N ILE A 456 15.59 -8.37 -8.58
CA ILE A 456 15.72 -8.97 -7.25
C ILE A 456 16.82 -8.25 -6.46
N LEU A 457 16.62 -8.08 -5.15
CA LEU A 457 17.62 -7.57 -4.24
C LEU A 457 18.62 -8.69 -3.89
N CYS A 458 19.90 -8.47 -4.15
CA CYS A 458 20.99 -9.43 -3.90
C CYS A 458 22.25 -8.71 -3.39
N PRO A 459 22.18 -8.02 -2.22
CA PRO A 459 23.27 -7.19 -1.71
C PRO A 459 24.52 -8.04 -1.40
N THR A 460 25.70 -7.52 -1.71
CA THR A 460 26.99 -8.22 -1.65
C THR A 460 27.88 -7.75 -0.49
N ASN A 461 27.52 -6.68 0.21
CA ASN A 461 28.28 -6.13 1.32
C ASN A 461 27.36 -5.72 2.50
N PRO A 462 27.90 -5.54 3.73
CA PRO A 462 27.09 -5.23 4.91
C PRO A 462 26.28 -3.93 4.79
N TYR A 463 26.83 -2.89 4.18
CA TYR A 463 26.10 -1.64 3.93
C TYR A 463 24.88 -1.88 3.04
N ALA A 464 25.08 -2.50 1.88
CA ALA A 464 24.00 -2.80 0.93
C ALA A 464 22.93 -3.70 1.56
N ALA A 465 23.33 -4.68 2.38
CA ALA A 465 22.42 -5.55 3.11
C ALA A 465 21.53 -4.77 4.10
N THR A 466 22.10 -3.78 4.83
CA THR A 466 21.32 -2.95 5.74
C THR A 466 20.37 -2.02 4.99
N LYS A 467 20.75 -1.50 3.83
CA LYS A 467 19.86 -0.69 2.98
C LYS A 467 18.72 -1.53 2.41
N ALA A 468 18.99 -2.75 1.93
CA ALA A 468 17.96 -3.67 1.48
C ALA A 468 17.00 -4.05 2.61
N GLY A 469 17.49 -4.31 3.82
CA GLY A 469 16.66 -4.60 4.99
C GLY A 469 15.75 -3.42 5.36
N ALA A 470 16.28 -2.20 5.38
CA ALA A 470 15.50 -0.98 5.63
C ALA A 470 14.43 -0.75 4.56
N GLU A 471 14.76 -0.98 3.29
CA GLU A 471 13.84 -0.88 2.16
C GLU A 471 12.69 -1.88 2.26
N LEU A 472 12.96 -3.15 2.59
CA LEU A 472 11.94 -4.17 2.77
C LEU A 472 10.97 -3.82 3.92
N ILE A 473 11.48 -3.22 5.00
CA ILE A 473 10.63 -2.69 6.08
C ILE A 473 9.76 -1.54 5.53
N ALA A 474 10.32 -0.59 4.80
CA ALA A 474 9.56 0.50 4.20
C ALA A 474 8.46 -0.02 3.25
N GLN A 475 8.75 -1.01 2.40
CA GLN A 475 7.76 -1.67 1.55
C GLN A 475 6.63 -2.31 2.39
N SER A 476 6.98 -2.98 3.49
CA SER A 476 5.99 -3.60 4.36
C SER A 476 5.04 -2.57 4.99
N TYR A 477 5.54 -1.38 5.36
CA TYR A 477 4.71 -0.29 5.88
C TYR A 477 3.80 0.32 4.82
N ASN A 478 4.26 0.42 3.57
CA ASN A 478 3.40 0.81 2.46
C ASN A 478 2.26 -0.19 2.25
N HIS A 479 2.57 -1.49 2.17
CA HIS A 479 1.58 -2.54 1.92
C HIS A 479 0.65 -2.79 3.10
N SER A 480 1.18 -2.83 4.34
CA SER A 480 0.41 -3.21 5.52
C SER A 480 -0.41 -2.07 6.11
N PHE A 481 0.10 -0.85 6.03
CA PHE A 481 -0.52 0.32 6.68
C PHE A 481 -0.96 1.40 5.68
N ASN A 482 -0.82 1.16 4.37
CA ASN A 482 -1.10 2.14 3.31
C ASN A 482 -0.35 3.46 3.53
N MET A 483 0.86 3.39 4.09
CA MET A 483 1.68 4.58 4.24
C MET A 483 2.12 5.11 2.86
N PRO A 484 2.12 6.42 2.64
CA PRO A 484 2.42 7.01 1.34
C PRO A 484 3.93 7.00 1.03
N ILE A 485 4.52 5.82 0.91
CA ILE A 485 5.96 5.62 0.74
C ILE A 485 6.32 5.52 -0.74
N VAL A 486 7.40 6.21 -1.11
CA VAL A 486 8.12 6.08 -2.38
C VAL A 486 9.55 5.68 -2.04
N ILE A 487 10.12 4.76 -2.80
CA ILE A 487 11.49 4.28 -2.58
C ILE A 487 12.36 4.73 -3.76
N THR A 488 13.61 5.09 -3.48
CA THR A 488 14.59 5.41 -4.52
C THR A 488 15.84 4.55 -4.38
N ARG A 489 16.44 4.14 -5.51
CA ARG A 489 17.69 3.38 -5.56
C ARG A 489 18.67 4.14 -6.44
N GLY A 490 19.70 4.73 -5.82
CA GLY A 490 20.59 5.69 -6.48
C GLY A 490 21.96 5.13 -6.83
N ASN A 491 22.50 5.57 -8.00
CA ASN A 491 23.90 5.41 -8.39
C ASN A 491 24.84 6.22 -7.48
N ASN A 492 26.16 6.12 -7.77
CA ASN A 492 27.16 6.94 -7.09
C ASN A 492 26.96 8.43 -7.41
N VAL A 493 26.81 9.23 -6.39
CA VAL A 493 26.67 10.68 -6.48
C VAL A 493 28.03 11.35 -6.25
N TYR A 494 28.32 12.43 -7.00
CA TYR A 494 29.49 13.27 -6.77
C TYR A 494 29.10 14.75 -6.83
N GLY A 495 29.85 15.62 -6.19
CA GLY A 495 29.53 17.05 -6.19
C GLY A 495 30.00 17.80 -4.96
N PRO A 496 29.59 19.08 -4.81
CA PRO A 496 29.89 19.90 -3.62
C PRO A 496 29.43 19.22 -2.33
N ASN A 497 30.17 19.43 -1.23
CA ASN A 497 29.91 18.88 0.10
C ASN A 497 30.14 17.37 0.24
N GLN A 498 30.68 16.69 -0.78
CA GLN A 498 31.02 15.27 -0.64
C GLN A 498 32.22 15.10 0.29
N TYR A 499 32.09 14.21 1.27
CA TYR A 499 33.13 13.98 2.27
C TYR A 499 34.40 13.35 1.65
N PRO A 500 35.62 13.77 2.07
CA PRO A 500 36.89 13.38 1.43
C PRO A 500 37.26 11.89 1.47
N GLU A 501 36.49 11.04 2.13
CA GLU A 501 36.68 9.59 2.06
C GLU A 501 36.28 8.97 0.71
N LYS A 502 35.45 9.67 -0.07
CA LYS A 502 34.97 9.22 -1.38
C LYS A 502 35.99 9.53 -2.48
N VAL A 503 35.96 8.74 -3.56
CA VAL A 503 37.00 8.72 -4.58
C VAL A 503 37.30 10.08 -5.20
N ILE A 504 36.29 10.81 -5.67
CA ILE A 504 36.48 12.09 -6.38
C ILE A 504 37.04 13.18 -5.44
N PRO A 505 36.43 13.53 -4.29
CA PRO A 505 37.02 14.55 -3.42
C PRO A 505 38.36 14.13 -2.84
N ARG A 506 38.58 12.83 -2.57
CA ARG A 506 39.87 12.31 -2.11
C ARG A 506 40.97 12.52 -3.16
N PHE A 507 40.70 12.21 -4.43
CA PHE A 507 41.68 12.41 -5.50
C PHE A 507 41.96 13.90 -5.71
N ILE A 508 40.95 14.76 -5.73
CA ILE A 508 41.13 16.23 -5.82
C ILE A 508 42.03 16.73 -4.69
N GLN A 509 41.73 16.35 -3.45
CA GLN A 509 42.54 16.76 -2.27
C GLN A 509 43.98 16.27 -2.35
N GLN A 510 44.21 15.04 -2.78
CA GLN A 510 45.56 14.49 -2.97
C GLN A 510 46.34 15.29 -4.01
N LEU A 511 45.74 15.53 -5.19
CA LEU A 511 46.39 16.25 -6.28
C LEU A 511 46.65 17.73 -5.94
N GLN A 512 45.73 18.42 -5.28
CA GLN A 512 45.90 19.79 -4.81
C GLN A 512 47.03 19.90 -3.78
N ASN A 513 47.28 18.84 -3.00
CA ASN A 513 48.40 18.76 -2.08
C ASN A 513 49.68 18.19 -2.70
N ASN A 514 49.78 18.13 -4.04
CA ASN A 514 50.87 17.58 -4.79
C ASN A 514 51.23 16.10 -4.43
N LYS A 515 50.24 15.31 -4.07
CA LYS A 515 50.36 13.89 -3.75
C LYS A 515 49.74 13.05 -4.88
N PRO A 516 50.28 11.86 -5.14
CA PRO A 516 49.65 10.94 -6.09
C PRO A 516 48.33 10.42 -5.55
N VAL A 517 47.38 10.13 -6.47
CA VAL A 517 46.12 9.49 -6.14
C VAL A 517 46.36 8.02 -5.80
N THR A 518 45.61 7.52 -4.82
CA THR A 518 45.71 6.12 -4.38
C THR A 518 44.59 5.28 -4.98
N ILE A 519 44.92 4.37 -5.89
CA ILE A 519 44.00 3.45 -6.56
C ILE A 519 44.04 2.09 -5.83
N GLN A 520 42.86 1.60 -5.43
CA GLN A 520 42.67 0.26 -4.89
C GLN A 520 42.64 -0.76 -6.04
N GLY A 521 43.35 -1.88 -5.88
CA GLY A 521 43.47 -2.88 -6.95
C GLY A 521 44.10 -2.28 -8.21
N ASP A 522 43.57 -2.61 -9.39
CA ASP A 522 44.02 -2.12 -10.67
C ASP A 522 43.23 -0.88 -11.18
N GLY A 523 42.16 -0.49 -10.49
CA GLY A 523 41.29 0.61 -10.85
C GLY A 523 40.31 0.34 -12.00
N SER A 524 40.10 -0.94 -12.35
CA SER A 524 39.22 -1.38 -13.44
C SER A 524 37.74 -1.30 -13.07
N CYS A 525 37.39 -1.28 -11.77
CA CYS A 525 36.00 -1.17 -11.33
C CYS A 525 35.30 0.05 -11.93
N VAL A 526 34.12 -0.17 -12.49
CA VAL A 526 33.34 0.85 -13.20
C VAL A 526 32.19 1.34 -12.31
N ARG A 527 31.98 2.66 -12.33
CA ARG A 527 30.86 3.30 -11.60
C ARG A 527 30.16 4.32 -12.50
N ALA A 528 28.85 4.36 -12.36
CA ALA A 528 28.03 5.43 -12.88
C ALA A 528 28.07 6.63 -11.92
N PHE A 529 28.36 7.82 -12.40
CA PHE A 529 28.51 9.02 -11.58
C PHE A 529 27.47 10.08 -11.96
N LEU A 530 26.56 10.39 -11.00
CA LEU A 530 25.56 11.42 -11.15
C LEU A 530 25.95 12.66 -10.32
N HIS A 531 25.81 13.87 -10.92
CA HIS A 531 26.11 15.09 -10.18
C HIS A 531 25.06 15.38 -9.10
N SER A 532 25.48 15.91 -7.94
CA SER A 532 24.58 16.17 -6.80
C SER A 532 23.46 17.17 -7.12
N HIS A 533 23.65 18.07 -8.10
CA HIS A 533 22.58 18.93 -8.59
C HIS A 533 21.47 18.14 -9.26
N ASP A 534 21.82 17.23 -10.15
CA ASP A 534 20.85 16.37 -10.84
C ASP A 534 20.15 15.44 -9.85
N THR A 535 20.89 14.86 -8.90
CA THR A 535 20.31 14.08 -7.82
C THR A 535 19.31 14.89 -6.98
N ALA A 536 19.60 16.14 -6.67
CA ALA A 536 18.67 17.01 -5.93
C ALA A 536 17.40 17.33 -6.75
N THR A 537 17.54 17.52 -8.07
CA THR A 537 16.39 17.74 -8.97
C THR A 537 15.54 16.48 -9.17
N GLU A 538 16.15 15.29 -9.13
CA GLU A 538 15.42 14.01 -9.12
C GLU A 538 14.53 13.87 -7.90
N PHE A 539 15.07 14.12 -6.70
CA PHE A 539 14.27 14.10 -5.47
C PHE A 539 13.14 15.13 -5.51
N GLN A 540 13.37 16.29 -6.08
CA GLN A 540 12.31 17.26 -6.32
C GLN A 540 11.25 16.70 -7.28
N CYS A 541 11.65 16.10 -8.40
CA CYS A 541 10.72 15.48 -9.36
C CYS A 541 9.90 14.36 -8.72
N ILE A 542 10.54 13.49 -7.94
CA ILE A 542 9.86 12.39 -7.21
C ILE A 542 8.93 12.95 -6.13
N LEU A 543 9.34 14.00 -5.43
CA LEU A 543 8.50 14.66 -4.43
C LEU A 543 7.23 15.23 -5.05
N GLU A 544 7.33 15.85 -6.23
CA GLU A 544 6.23 16.45 -6.97
C GLU A 544 5.37 15.39 -7.70
N LYS A 545 5.99 14.48 -8.45
CA LYS A 545 5.33 13.61 -9.44
C LYS A 545 5.40 12.11 -9.11
N GLY A 546 6.32 11.69 -8.23
CA GLY A 546 6.50 10.29 -7.88
C GLY A 546 5.22 9.69 -7.29
N LYS A 547 4.83 8.50 -7.75
CA LYS A 547 3.64 7.80 -7.30
C LYS A 547 3.93 7.02 -6.03
N VAL A 548 3.01 7.10 -5.07
CA VAL A 548 3.05 6.31 -3.83
C VAL A 548 3.05 4.81 -4.14
N GLY A 549 3.83 4.05 -3.41
CA GLY A 549 4.01 2.61 -3.61
C GLY A 549 5.02 2.23 -4.67
N GLU A 550 5.55 3.21 -5.43
CA GLU A 550 6.48 2.97 -6.52
C GLU A 550 7.95 3.09 -6.06
N ILE A 551 8.81 2.37 -6.78
CA ILE A 551 10.26 2.45 -6.67
C ILE A 551 10.79 3.21 -7.90
N TYR A 552 11.79 4.06 -7.73
CA TYR A 552 12.45 4.80 -8.80
C TYR A 552 13.97 4.61 -8.71
N ASN A 553 14.56 4.14 -9.80
CA ASN A 553 16.00 4.15 -9.95
C ASN A 553 16.49 5.57 -10.25
N ILE A 554 17.45 6.04 -9.47
CA ILE A 554 18.15 7.31 -9.62
C ILE A 554 19.49 7.05 -10.29
N GLY A 555 19.51 7.07 -11.61
CA GLY A 555 20.66 6.70 -12.43
C GLY A 555 21.08 7.75 -13.43
N CYS A 556 22.31 7.64 -13.88
CA CYS A 556 22.84 8.45 -14.99
C CYS A 556 22.42 7.85 -16.36
N ASP A 557 22.67 8.61 -17.42
CA ASP A 557 22.42 8.16 -18.78
C ASP A 557 23.49 7.17 -19.25
N GLU A 558 23.15 6.41 -20.29
CA GLU A 558 24.08 5.51 -20.96
C GLU A 558 25.34 6.28 -21.42
N GLY A 559 26.51 5.69 -21.18
CA GLY A 559 27.81 6.33 -21.47
C GLY A 559 28.37 7.20 -20.34
N MET A 560 27.67 7.34 -19.22
CA MET A 560 28.17 8.09 -18.05
C MET A 560 28.80 7.17 -16.98
N GLU A 561 29.32 6.04 -17.39
CA GLU A 561 30.08 5.12 -16.56
C GLU A 561 31.57 5.28 -16.78
N TYR A 562 32.33 5.32 -15.70
CA TYR A 562 33.79 5.52 -15.73
C TYR A 562 34.47 4.54 -14.79
N SER A 563 35.57 3.96 -15.25
CA SER A 563 36.48 3.24 -14.36
C SER A 563 37.17 4.20 -13.39
N ILE A 564 37.57 3.70 -12.24
CA ILE A 564 38.33 4.50 -11.25
C ILE A 564 39.64 5.03 -11.88
N MET A 565 40.23 4.26 -12.78
CA MET A 565 41.41 4.68 -13.56
C MET A 565 41.13 5.87 -14.48
N GLU A 566 39.98 5.87 -15.18
CA GLU A 566 39.57 7.00 -16.04
C GLU A 566 39.31 8.25 -15.22
N VAL A 567 38.59 8.13 -14.08
CA VAL A 567 38.38 9.24 -13.14
C VAL A 567 39.72 9.82 -12.67
N ALA A 568 40.67 8.98 -12.30
CA ALA A 568 42.01 9.42 -11.88
C ALA A 568 42.72 10.22 -13.00
N LYS A 569 42.72 9.71 -14.23
CA LYS A 569 43.34 10.39 -15.38
C LYS A 569 42.69 11.74 -15.70
N LEU A 570 41.35 11.80 -15.66
CA LEU A 570 40.60 13.04 -15.86
C LEU A 570 40.96 14.09 -14.80
N LEU A 571 41.00 13.72 -13.54
CA LEU A 571 41.36 14.62 -12.44
C LEU A 571 42.83 15.05 -12.47
N ILE A 572 43.76 14.13 -12.76
CA ILE A 572 45.19 14.51 -12.95
C ILE A 572 45.34 15.54 -14.05
N ASN A 573 44.67 15.32 -15.17
CA ASN A 573 44.71 16.31 -16.28
C ASN A 573 44.14 17.66 -15.83
N LYS A 574 42.99 17.67 -15.15
CA LYS A 574 42.33 18.92 -14.73
C LYS A 574 43.10 19.68 -13.66
N VAL A 575 43.61 18.99 -12.62
CA VAL A 575 44.30 19.63 -11.49
C VAL A 575 45.77 19.91 -11.81
N CYS A 576 46.50 18.91 -12.32
CA CYS A 576 47.94 19.00 -12.52
C CYS A 576 48.33 19.49 -13.94
N LYS A 577 47.34 19.65 -14.84
CA LYS A 577 47.54 20.10 -16.24
C LYS A 577 48.55 19.21 -17.00
N THR A 578 48.52 17.91 -16.78
CA THR A 578 49.49 16.97 -17.38
C THR A 578 48.80 15.67 -17.82
N THR A 579 49.33 15.05 -18.85
CA THR A 579 48.98 13.72 -19.32
C THR A 579 50.01 12.63 -18.89
N ASN A 580 51.03 13.01 -18.12
CA ASN A 580 51.98 12.08 -17.57
C ASN A 580 51.43 11.49 -16.24
N TYR A 581 50.59 10.47 -16.33
CA TYR A 581 49.86 9.90 -15.21
C TYR A 581 50.75 9.09 -14.27
N LYS A 582 51.88 8.51 -14.77
CA LYS A 582 52.71 7.56 -14.02
C LYS A 582 53.25 8.13 -12.70
N LYS A 583 53.53 9.44 -12.66
CA LYS A 583 54.00 10.14 -11.45
C LYS A 583 52.91 10.34 -10.42
N TRP A 584 51.66 10.35 -10.86
CA TRP A 584 50.52 10.79 -10.07
C TRP A 584 49.57 9.66 -9.63
N ILE A 585 49.96 8.39 -9.83
CA ILE A 585 49.18 7.22 -9.44
C ILE A 585 50.02 6.33 -8.55
N THR A 586 49.43 5.92 -7.43
CA THR A 586 49.98 4.88 -6.53
C THR A 586 48.91 3.83 -6.30
N TYR A 587 49.27 2.57 -6.44
CA TYR A 587 48.37 1.45 -6.18
C TYR A 587 48.46 1.00 -4.73
N ILE A 588 47.31 0.66 -4.15
CA ILE A 588 47.18 0.10 -2.81
C ILE A 588 46.38 -1.20 -2.87
N GLU A 589 46.46 -2.01 -1.82
CA GLU A 589 45.70 -3.26 -1.69
C GLU A 589 44.22 -3.04 -1.89
N ASP A 590 43.55 -3.95 -2.59
CA ASP A 590 42.10 -3.86 -2.85
C ASP A 590 41.31 -4.24 -1.60
N ARG A 591 40.02 -3.95 -1.64
CA ARG A 591 39.06 -4.33 -0.59
C ARG A 591 38.89 -5.85 -0.54
N PRO A 592 38.46 -6.42 0.61
CA PRO A 592 38.11 -7.83 0.70
C PRO A 592 37.07 -8.28 -0.34
N PHE A 593 36.16 -7.35 -0.69
CA PHE A 593 35.18 -7.51 -1.77
C PHE A 593 34.91 -6.16 -2.41
N ASN A 594 34.92 -6.09 -3.74
CA ASN A 594 34.72 -4.86 -4.51
C ASN A 594 33.96 -5.21 -5.80
N ASP A 595 32.66 -4.89 -5.83
CA ASP A 595 31.81 -5.13 -7.00
C ASP A 595 32.40 -4.44 -8.24
N GLN A 596 32.39 -5.13 -9.38
CA GLN A 596 32.96 -4.61 -10.61
C GLN A 596 32.12 -3.51 -11.24
N ARG A 597 30.80 -3.65 -11.22
CA ARG A 597 29.88 -2.72 -11.87
C ARG A 597 28.51 -2.69 -11.20
N TYR A 598 27.87 -1.50 -11.18
CA TYR A 598 26.45 -1.32 -10.91
C TYR A 598 25.81 -0.60 -12.09
N TYR A 599 24.76 -1.20 -12.68
CA TYR A 599 24.15 -0.69 -13.88
C TYR A 599 22.62 -0.73 -13.78
N ILE A 600 22.00 0.44 -13.61
CA ILE A 600 20.56 0.60 -13.39
C ILE A 600 19.92 1.46 -14.49
N SER A 601 18.64 1.20 -14.79
CA SER A 601 17.85 2.01 -15.71
C SER A 601 17.21 3.19 -14.99
N ASN A 602 17.32 4.40 -15.57
CA ASN A 602 16.62 5.61 -15.11
C ASN A 602 15.35 5.90 -15.93
N GLN A 603 14.90 4.98 -16.78
CA GLN A 603 13.81 5.20 -17.72
C GLN A 603 12.51 5.65 -17.04
N LYS A 604 12.16 5.02 -15.92
CA LYS A 604 10.96 5.34 -15.16
C LYS A 604 10.95 6.78 -14.62
N LEU A 605 12.13 7.32 -14.31
CA LEU A 605 12.30 8.70 -13.87
C LEU A 605 12.21 9.67 -15.06
N LYS A 606 12.76 9.29 -16.22
CA LYS A 606 12.59 10.04 -17.48
C LYS A 606 11.12 10.12 -17.90
N ASP A 607 10.33 9.08 -17.66
CA ASP A 607 8.90 9.07 -17.95
C ASP A 607 8.13 10.08 -17.07
N LEU A 608 8.69 10.52 -15.93
CA LEU A 608 8.19 11.66 -15.15
C LEU A 608 8.61 13.02 -15.71
N GLY A 609 9.43 13.04 -16.76
CA GLY A 609 9.97 14.25 -17.40
C GLY A 609 11.20 14.83 -16.72
N TRP A 610 12.00 14.00 -16.04
CA TRP A 610 13.31 14.38 -15.54
C TRP A 610 14.42 13.97 -16.52
N GLU A 611 15.48 14.76 -16.59
CA GLU A 611 16.64 14.52 -17.46
C GLU A 611 17.94 14.90 -16.75
N VAL A 612 19.04 14.25 -17.11
CA VAL A 612 20.39 14.61 -16.68
C VAL A 612 20.78 15.94 -17.30
N THR A 613 21.26 16.88 -16.50
CA THR A 613 21.64 18.23 -16.96
C THR A 613 23.13 18.51 -16.86
N VAL A 614 23.85 17.83 -15.95
CA VAL A 614 25.28 18.07 -15.72
C VAL A 614 26.11 16.89 -16.21
N GLY A 615 26.81 17.06 -17.32
CA GLY A 615 27.75 16.07 -17.83
C GLY A 615 28.93 15.86 -16.87
N PHE A 616 29.53 14.64 -16.86
CA PHE A 616 30.59 14.29 -15.91
C PHE A 616 31.82 15.21 -15.99
N ASP A 617 32.30 15.54 -17.19
CA ASP A 617 33.46 16.42 -17.37
C ASP A 617 33.18 17.85 -16.85
N GLU A 618 31.98 18.36 -17.07
CA GLU A 618 31.53 19.67 -16.60
C GLU A 618 31.42 19.67 -15.06
N GLY A 619 30.78 18.67 -14.48
CA GLY A 619 30.66 18.53 -13.03
C GLY A 619 32.02 18.42 -12.34
N LEU A 620 33.00 17.71 -12.93
CA LEU A 620 34.36 17.69 -12.40
C LEU A 620 35.05 19.06 -12.48
N LYS A 621 34.79 19.89 -13.52
CA LYS A 621 35.33 21.25 -13.60
C LYS A 621 34.81 22.17 -12.49
N MET A 622 33.59 21.96 -12.05
CA MET A 622 32.99 22.73 -10.94
C MET A 622 33.65 22.44 -9.58
N LEU A 623 34.34 21.31 -9.45
CA LEU A 623 34.94 20.85 -8.19
C LEU A 623 36.46 21.14 -8.09
N VAL A 624 37.13 21.44 -9.19
CA VAL A 624 38.56 21.69 -9.31
C VAL A 624 38.82 23.21 -9.45
#